data_d31bb9b7aa2dfee6aa9abb178172b7f2
#
_entry.id   d31bb9b7aa2dfee6aa9abb178172b7f2
#
_cell.length_a   1.000
_cell.length_b   1.000
_cell.length_c   1.000
_cell.angle_alpha   90.00
_cell.angle_beta   90.00
_cell.angle_gamma   90.00
#
_symmetry.space_group_name_H-M   'P 1'
#
loop_
_entity.id
_entity.type
_entity.pdbx_description
1 polymer ?
#
loop_
_entity_poly.entity_id
_entity_poly.type
_entity_poly.pdbx_seq_one_letter_code
_entity_poly.pdbx_strand_id
1 'polypeptide(L)'
;MTTTYAIVDIETTGTDPKVDRMIQFGCVLVENQKIVGRFSTDINPSQMISRQIQSLTQISNRQVQKAPYFEDIAQTIYNLLQDTVFVAHNIHFDYHFLNHELVRCGMPRLTIAGIDTVELAQIFLPTESSYRLNDLAESLGIIHENPHQAASDAEV
;
A
#
# COMPACT_ATOMS: atom_id res chain seq x y z
N MET A 1 18.45 18.92 5.50
CA MET A 1 17.71 18.13 4.50
C MET A 1 16.47 17.52 5.13
N THR A 2 15.35 17.61 4.45
CA THR A 2 14.08 17.08 4.93
C THR A 2 13.89 15.65 4.43
N THR A 3 13.56 14.73 5.34
CA THR A 3 13.21 13.37 4.97
C THR A 3 11.74 13.32 4.57
N THR A 4 11.46 12.73 3.42
CA THR A 4 10.10 12.44 2.98
C THR A 4 9.79 10.99 3.26
N TYR A 5 8.70 10.76 3.99
CA TYR A 5 8.17 9.43 4.25
C TYR A 5 7.02 9.17 3.28
N ALA A 6 7.07 8.04 2.59
CA ALA A 6 5.98 7.58 1.75
C ALA A 6 5.26 6.45 2.47
N ILE A 7 4.08 6.74 2.97
CA ILE A 7 3.24 5.75 3.66
C ILE A 7 2.38 5.10 2.60
N VAL A 8 2.64 3.82 2.36
CA VAL A 8 2.10 3.07 1.23
C VAL A 8 1.22 1.93 1.71
N ASP A 9 0.10 1.75 1.04
CA ASP A 9 -0.70 0.54 1.15
C ASP A 9 -1.17 0.11 -0.22
N ILE A 10 -1.29 -1.20 -0.42
CA ILE A 10 -1.76 -1.79 -1.67
C ILE A 10 -2.88 -2.78 -1.41
N GLU A 11 -3.74 -2.94 -2.41
CA GLU A 11 -4.69 -4.05 -2.47
C GLU A 11 -4.35 -4.91 -3.69
N THR A 12 -4.53 -6.21 -3.56
CA THR A 12 -4.11 -7.20 -4.57
C THR A 12 -5.17 -8.26 -4.78
N THR A 13 -5.03 -9.02 -5.88
CA THR A 13 -5.92 -10.16 -6.14
C THR A 13 -5.64 -11.36 -5.24
N GLY A 14 -4.51 -11.38 -4.56
CA GLY A 14 -4.10 -12.46 -3.65
C GLY A 14 -2.75 -12.17 -3.06
N THR A 15 -2.12 -13.17 -2.46
CA THR A 15 -0.90 -13.00 -1.67
C THR A 15 0.40 -13.41 -2.39
N ASP A 16 0.31 -14.06 -3.54
CA ASP A 16 1.48 -14.54 -4.28
C ASP A 16 1.84 -13.54 -5.40
N PRO A 17 2.92 -12.74 -5.24
CA PRO A 17 3.30 -11.75 -6.23
C PRO A 17 3.71 -12.33 -7.59
N LYS A 18 3.93 -13.63 -7.69
CA LYS A 18 4.26 -14.30 -8.97
C LYS A 18 3.04 -14.45 -9.86
N VAL A 19 1.87 -14.63 -9.28
CA VAL A 19 0.62 -14.91 -10.02
C VAL A 19 -0.46 -13.87 -9.78
N ASP A 20 -0.44 -13.21 -8.64
CA ASP A 20 -1.41 -12.18 -8.29
C ASP A 20 -0.96 -10.81 -8.74
N ARG A 21 -1.89 -9.87 -8.80
CA ARG A 21 -1.67 -8.53 -9.33
C ARG A 21 -2.24 -7.48 -8.38
N MET A 22 -1.66 -6.30 -8.42
CA MET A 22 -2.20 -5.15 -7.69
C MET A 22 -3.51 -4.67 -8.31
N ILE A 23 -4.46 -4.28 -7.46
CA ILE A 23 -5.74 -3.71 -7.86
C ILE A 23 -5.94 -2.29 -7.33
N GLN A 24 -5.14 -1.87 -6.35
CA GLN A 24 -5.19 -0.51 -5.83
C GLN A 24 -3.85 -0.15 -5.19
N PHE A 25 -3.44 1.10 -5.38
CA PHE A 25 -2.25 1.69 -4.76
C PHE A 25 -2.64 2.98 -4.06
N GLY A 26 -2.21 3.14 -2.81
CA GLY A 26 -2.40 4.36 -2.05
C GLY A 26 -1.10 4.81 -1.40
N CYS A 27 -0.85 6.10 -1.42
CA CYS A 27 0.35 6.68 -0.84
C CYS A 27 0.05 8.05 -0.23
N VAL A 28 0.57 8.26 0.98
CA VAL A 28 0.56 9.54 1.66
C VAL A 28 2.01 9.96 1.88
N LEU A 29 2.37 11.16 1.41
CA LEU A 29 3.70 11.71 1.62
C LEU A 29 3.71 12.61 2.84
N VAL A 30 4.67 12.39 3.73
CA VAL A 30 4.81 13.12 4.99
C VAL A 30 6.21 13.72 5.11
N GLU A 31 6.27 15.02 5.41
CA GLU A 31 7.49 15.74 5.73
C GLU A 31 7.25 16.61 6.95
N ASN A 32 8.22 16.64 7.89
CA ASN A 32 8.11 17.47 9.10
C ASN A 32 6.78 17.27 9.85
N GLN A 33 6.32 16.03 9.96
CA GLN A 33 5.08 15.64 10.65
C GLN A 33 3.80 16.20 9.99
N LYS A 34 3.88 16.59 8.72
CA LYS A 34 2.73 17.11 7.95
C LYS A 34 2.56 16.31 6.66
N ILE A 35 1.32 16.09 6.29
CA ILE A 35 0.99 15.51 5.00
C ILE A 35 1.26 16.56 3.92
N VAL A 36 2.17 16.24 2.98
CA VAL A 36 2.52 17.13 1.87
C VAL A 36 2.00 16.67 0.53
N GLY A 37 1.45 15.46 0.47
CA GLY A 37 0.85 14.93 -0.77
C GLY A 37 0.11 13.64 -0.54
N ARG A 38 -0.80 13.35 -1.46
CA ARG A 38 -1.56 12.09 -1.52
C ARG A 38 -1.64 11.64 -2.97
N PHE A 39 -1.52 10.34 -3.18
CA PHE A 39 -1.74 9.73 -4.49
C PHE A 39 -2.44 8.40 -4.28
N SER A 40 -3.50 8.16 -5.04
CA SER A 40 -4.17 6.86 -5.04
C SER A 40 -4.73 6.56 -6.41
N THR A 41 -4.76 5.28 -6.76
CA THR A 41 -5.33 4.83 -8.02
C THR A 41 -5.81 3.38 -7.91
N ASP A 42 -6.89 3.08 -8.59
CA ASP A 42 -7.23 1.71 -8.92
C ASP A 42 -6.33 1.24 -10.06
N ILE A 43 -6.15 -0.07 -10.16
CA ILE A 43 -5.29 -0.69 -11.17
C ILE A 43 -6.02 -1.88 -11.79
N ASN A 44 -5.99 -1.96 -13.11
CA ASN A 44 -6.55 -3.11 -13.82
C ASN A 44 -5.57 -4.27 -13.71
N PRO A 45 -5.94 -5.37 -13.01
CA PRO A 45 -5.02 -6.50 -12.79
C PRO A 45 -4.92 -7.46 -13.97
N SER A 46 -5.67 -7.25 -15.03
CA SER A 46 -5.77 -8.17 -16.18
C SER A 46 -6.18 -9.60 -15.80
N GLN A 47 -6.91 -9.73 -14.70
CA GLN A 47 -7.44 -11.01 -14.21
C GLN A 47 -8.68 -10.75 -13.37
N MET A 48 -9.47 -11.79 -13.15
CA MET A 48 -10.67 -11.67 -12.33
C MET A 48 -10.31 -11.60 -10.84
N ILE A 49 -11.04 -10.76 -10.12
CA ILE A 49 -10.93 -10.64 -8.67
C ILE A 49 -11.93 -11.63 -8.05
N SER A 50 -11.47 -12.46 -7.10
CA SER A 50 -12.35 -13.40 -6.41
C SER A 50 -13.43 -12.67 -5.60
N ARG A 51 -14.55 -13.35 -5.34
CA ARG A 51 -15.63 -12.81 -4.51
C ARG A 51 -15.15 -12.45 -3.11
N GLN A 52 -14.24 -13.24 -2.57
CA GLN A 52 -13.66 -13.01 -1.24
C GLN A 52 -12.89 -11.69 -1.20
N ILE A 53 -12.04 -11.44 -2.20
CA ILE A 53 -11.27 -10.20 -2.29
C ILE A 53 -12.18 -9.01 -2.56
N GLN A 54 -13.18 -9.15 -3.43
CA GLN A 54 -14.16 -8.08 -3.68
C GLN A 54 -14.92 -7.69 -2.39
N SER A 55 -15.30 -8.69 -1.61
CA SER A 55 -15.98 -8.48 -0.33
C SER A 55 -15.08 -7.80 0.69
N LEU A 56 -13.82 -8.21 0.76
CA LEU A 56 -12.84 -7.67 1.70
C LEU A 56 -12.46 -6.22 1.38
N THR A 57 -12.19 -5.94 0.12
CA THR A 57 -11.65 -4.64 -0.32
C THR A 57 -12.74 -3.66 -0.79
N GLN A 58 -13.95 -4.15 -1.06
CA GLN A 58 -15.03 -3.40 -1.71
C GLN A 58 -14.66 -2.91 -3.12
N ILE A 59 -13.68 -3.54 -3.76
CA ILE A 59 -13.24 -3.24 -5.12
C ILE A 59 -13.83 -4.31 -6.05
N SER A 60 -14.61 -3.88 -7.06
CA SER A 60 -15.28 -4.78 -7.99
C SER A 60 -14.47 -5.01 -9.26
N ASN A 61 -14.72 -6.12 -9.96
CA ASN A 61 -14.16 -6.36 -11.29
C ASN A 61 -14.52 -5.24 -12.28
N ARG A 62 -15.74 -4.73 -12.20
CA ARG A 62 -16.20 -3.64 -13.08
C ARG A 62 -15.40 -2.35 -12.85
N GLN A 63 -15.07 -2.06 -11.59
CA GLN A 63 -14.30 -0.87 -11.22
C GLN A 63 -12.88 -0.92 -11.79
N VAL A 64 -12.18 -2.06 -11.63
CA VAL A 64 -10.80 -2.18 -12.09
C VAL A 64 -10.67 -2.35 -13.61
N GLN A 65 -11.71 -2.83 -14.30
CA GLN A 65 -11.71 -2.89 -15.75
C GLN A 65 -11.58 -1.51 -16.41
N LYS A 66 -11.98 -0.46 -15.72
CA LYS A 66 -11.90 0.93 -16.19
C LYS A 66 -10.61 1.62 -15.73
N ALA A 67 -9.83 0.96 -14.92
CA ALA A 67 -8.61 1.53 -14.34
C ALA A 67 -7.42 1.37 -15.30
N PRO A 68 -6.35 2.18 -15.12
CA PRO A 68 -5.12 1.98 -15.87
C PRO A 68 -4.47 0.66 -15.50
N TYR A 69 -3.68 0.12 -16.42
CA TYR A 69 -2.80 -1.00 -16.13
C TYR A 69 -1.60 -0.51 -15.31
N PHE A 70 -0.97 -1.42 -14.56
CA PHE A 70 0.20 -1.05 -13.76
C PHE A 70 1.31 -0.43 -14.63
N GLU A 71 1.55 -0.95 -15.83
CA GLU A 71 2.55 -0.43 -16.76
C GLU A 71 2.32 1.03 -17.13
N ASP A 72 1.06 1.50 -17.14
CA ASP A 72 0.70 2.88 -17.46
C ASP A 72 1.09 3.87 -16.35
N ILE A 73 1.17 3.39 -15.11
CA ILE A 73 1.43 4.23 -13.92
C ILE A 73 2.74 3.86 -13.21
N ALA A 74 3.46 2.88 -13.72
CA ALA A 74 4.70 2.39 -13.08
C ALA A 74 5.75 3.49 -12.92
N GLN A 75 5.94 4.30 -13.96
CA GLN A 75 6.91 5.41 -13.91
C GLN A 75 6.50 6.46 -12.88
N THR A 76 5.22 6.78 -12.82
CA THR A 76 4.68 7.74 -11.84
C THR A 76 4.91 7.25 -10.41
N ILE A 77 4.59 5.98 -10.16
CA ILE A 77 4.80 5.38 -8.83
C ILE A 77 6.28 5.34 -8.48
N TYR A 78 7.13 4.91 -9.40
CA TYR A 78 8.57 4.85 -9.18
C TYR A 78 9.13 6.23 -8.83
N ASN A 79 8.78 7.26 -9.60
CA ASN A 79 9.24 8.63 -9.36
C ASN A 79 8.73 9.18 -8.02
N LEU A 80 7.50 8.84 -7.65
CA LEU A 80 6.88 9.26 -6.39
C LEU A 80 7.63 8.70 -5.19
N LEU A 81 8.06 7.45 -5.26
CA LEU A 81 8.67 6.72 -4.15
C LEU A 81 10.20 6.87 -4.09
N GLN A 82 10.83 7.18 -5.20
CA GLN A 82 12.26 7.38 -5.26
C GLN A 82 12.68 8.49 -4.28
N ASP A 83 13.79 8.28 -3.57
CA ASP A 83 14.32 9.23 -2.58
C ASP A 83 13.43 9.44 -1.34
N THR A 84 12.47 8.55 -1.10
CA THR A 84 11.67 8.55 0.13
C THR A 84 12.09 7.40 1.05
N VAL A 85 11.57 7.43 2.28
CA VAL A 85 11.57 6.27 3.18
C VAL A 85 10.21 5.59 3.02
N PHE A 86 10.22 4.34 2.63
CA PHE A 86 9.00 3.54 2.42
C PHE A 86 8.45 3.08 3.76
N VAL A 87 7.20 3.43 4.06
CA VAL A 87 6.54 3.06 5.32
C VAL A 87 5.30 2.25 5.00
N ALA A 88 5.16 1.08 5.60
CA ALA A 88 3.99 0.25 5.41
C ALA A 88 3.71 -0.62 6.63
N HIS A 89 2.45 -1.02 6.77
CA HIS A 89 2.04 -2.00 7.78
C HIS A 89 2.25 -3.40 7.20
N ASN A 90 3.23 -4.14 7.73
CA ASN A 90 3.76 -5.37 7.15
C ASN A 90 4.49 -5.10 5.83
N ILE A 91 5.56 -4.33 5.90
CA ILE A 91 6.30 -3.80 4.75
C ILE A 91 6.80 -4.87 3.78
N HIS A 92 7.12 -6.07 4.27
CA HIS A 92 7.62 -7.14 3.41
C HIS A 92 6.64 -7.50 2.31
N PHE A 93 5.35 -7.52 2.61
CA PHE A 93 4.32 -7.79 1.62
C PHE A 93 4.24 -6.68 0.57
N ASP A 94 4.03 -5.44 0.98
CA ASP A 94 3.82 -4.30 0.07
C ASP A 94 5.06 -4.02 -0.78
N TYR A 95 6.22 -4.00 -0.16
CA TYR A 95 7.48 -3.69 -0.83
C TYR A 95 7.86 -4.75 -1.87
N HIS A 96 7.76 -6.03 -1.52
CA HIS A 96 8.06 -7.11 -2.45
C HIS A 96 7.04 -7.19 -3.58
N PHE A 97 5.77 -7.03 -3.27
CA PHE A 97 4.72 -7.08 -4.28
C PHE A 97 4.88 -5.94 -5.29
N LEU A 98 5.13 -4.74 -4.81
CA LEU A 98 5.35 -3.56 -5.66
C LEU A 98 6.58 -3.77 -6.57
N ASN A 99 7.69 -4.28 -6.02
CA ASN A 99 8.89 -4.57 -6.81
C ASN A 99 8.64 -5.64 -7.87
N HIS A 100 7.85 -6.67 -7.58
CA HIS A 100 7.45 -7.64 -8.60
C HIS A 100 6.68 -6.99 -9.75
N GLU A 101 5.76 -6.09 -9.45
CA GLU A 101 5.03 -5.36 -10.48
C GLU A 101 5.94 -4.46 -11.32
N LEU A 102 6.86 -3.74 -10.67
CA LEU A 102 7.83 -2.88 -11.37
C LEU A 102 8.71 -3.69 -12.33
N VAL A 103 9.29 -4.79 -11.86
CA VAL A 103 10.15 -5.64 -12.68
C VAL A 103 9.38 -6.27 -13.82
N ARG A 104 8.13 -6.68 -13.58
CA ARG A 104 7.28 -7.30 -14.62
C ARG A 104 7.07 -6.37 -15.81
N CYS A 105 6.98 -5.07 -15.59
CA CYS A 105 6.81 -4.09 -16.68
C CYS A 105 8.13 -3.45 -17.15
N GLY A 106 9.28 -4.03 -16.76
CA GLY A 106 10.59 -3.57 -17.22
C GLY A 106 11.20 -2.42 -16.46
N MET A 107 10.61 -2.04 -15.32
CA MET A 107 11.15 -1.00 -14.45
C MET A 107 12.19 -1.58 -13.48
N PRO A 108 13.16 -0.77 -13.02
CA PRO A 108 14.07 -1.21 -11.98
C PRO A 108 13.35 -1.39 -10.64
N ARG A 109 13.93 -2.21 -9.77
CA ARG A 109 13.44 -2.36 -8.41
C ARG A 109 13.69 -1.10 -7.60
N LEU A 110 12.81 -0.81 -6.65
CA LEU A 110 13.09 0.19 -5.63
C LEU A 110 14.20 -0.33 -4.69
N THR A 111 15.13 0.55 -4.35
CA THR A 111 16.23 0.27 -3.42
C THR A 111 16.29 1.35 -2.35
N ILE A 112 15.19 1.55 -1.65
CA ILE A 112 15.03 2.60 -0.64
C ILE A 112 14.87 2.00 0.74
N ALA A 113 15.17 2.81 1.76
CA ALA A 113 14.98 2.40 3.15
C ALA A 113 13.49 2.23 3.47
N GLY A 114 13.18 1.30 4.38
CA GLY A 114 11.81 1.01 4.77
C GLY A 114 11.62 0.94 6.27
N ILE A 115 10.40 1.24 6.70
CA ILE A 115 9.96 1.14 8.10
C ILE A 115 8.69 0.30 8.12
N ASP A 116 8.68 -0.74 8.94
CA ASP A 116 7.51 -1.58 9.16
C ASP A 116 6.75 -1.08 10.39
N THR A 117 5.54 -0.60 10.19
CA THR A 117 4.72 -0.10 11.30
C THR A 117 4.23 -1.21 12.23
N VAL A 118 4.20 -2.47 11.79
CA VAL A 118 3.96 -3.62 12.67
C VAL A 118 5.11 -3.76 13.67
N GLU A 119 6.35 -3.71 13.20
CA GLU A 119 7.53 -3.78 14.07
C GLU A 119 7.58 -2.61 15.05
N LEU A 120 7.30 -1.39 14.58
CA LEU A 120 7.21 -0.23 15.44
C LEU A 120 6.14 -0.40 16.51
N ALA A 121 4.96 -0.87 16.14
CA ALA A 121 3.89 -1.10 17.10
C ALA A 121 4.27 -2.16 18.14
N GLN A 122 4.97 -3.22 17.75
CA GLN A 122 5.46 -4.24 18.67
C GLN A 122 6.48 -3.68 19.68
N ILE A 123 7.29 -2.74 19.26
CA ILE A 123 8.30 -2.10 20.12
C ILE A 123 7.64 -1.12 21.11
N PHE A 124 6.76 -0.24 20.61
CA PHE A 124 6.17 0.84 21.42
C PHE A 124 4.90 0.43 22.15
N LEU A 125 4.21 -0.62 21.68
CA LEU A 125 2.95 -1.12 22.26
C LEU A 125 3.04 -2.64 22.47
N PRO A 126 3.95 -3.12 23.35
CA PRO A 126 4.25 -4.55 23.46
C PRO A 126 3.13 -5.39 24.07
N THR A 127 2.11 -4.75 24.66
CA THR A 127 1.00 -5.46 25.34
C THR A 127 -0.26 -5.56 24.50
N GLU A 128 -0.23 -5.11 23.24
CA GLU A 128 -1.39 -5.22 22.36
C GLU A 128 -1.69 -6.67 22.00
N SER A 129 -2.97 -7.03 21.98
CA SER A 129 -3.42 -8.39 21.64
C SER A 129 -3.37 -8.67 20.13
N SER A 130 -3.38 -7.63 19.31
CA SER A 130 -3.35 -7.73 17.85
C SER A 130 -2.62 -6.52 17.28
N TYR A 131 -1.82 -6.76 16.24
CA TYR A 131 -1.09 -5.71 15.51
C TYR A 131 -1.65 -5.48 14.10
N ARG A 132 -2.86 -5.99 13.83
CA ARG A 132 -3.57 -5.65 12.59
C ARG A 132 -3.92 -4.16 12.61
N LEU A 133 -3.89 -3.53 11.43
CA LEU A 133 -4.09 -2.08 11.31
C LEU A 133 -5.39 -1.60 11.95
N ASN A 134 -6.51 -2.29 11.67
CA ASN A 134 -7.81 -1.95 12.26
C ASN A 134 -7.81 -2.03 13.78
N ASP A 135 -7.23 -3.10 14.33
CA ASP A 135 -7.21 -3.34 15.76
C ASP A 135 -6.33 -2.32 16.49
N LEU A 136 -5.20 -1.95 15.89
CA LEU A 136 -4.33 -0.89 16.43
C LEU A 136 -5.01 0.47 16.35
N ALA A 137 -5.67 0.79 15.25
CA ALA A 137 -6.40 2.04 15.10
C ALA A 137 -7.49 2.17 16.18
N GLU A 138 -8.25 1.11 16.41
CA GLU A 138 -9.28 1.07 17.46
C GLU A 138 -8.65 1.27 18.85
N SER A 139 -7.58 0.54 19.15
CA SER A 139 -6.88 0.61 20.44
C SER A 139 -6.32 2.01 20.72
N LEU A 140 -5.84 2.71 19.68
CA LEU A 140 -5.28 4.06 19.80
C LEU A 140 -6.33 5.16 19.65
N GLY A 141 -7.60 4.81 19.44
CA GLY A 141 -8.67 5.79 19.26
C GLY A 141 -8.63 6.53 17.92
N ILE A 142 -7.99 5.95 16.92
CA ILE A 142 -7.89 6.52 15.57
C ILE A 142 -9.10 6.07 14.74
N ILE A 143 -9.76 7.01 14.08
CA ILE A 143 -10.85 6.69 13.15
C ILE A 143 -10.26 6.13 11.88
N HIS A 144 -10.68 4.90 11.53
CA HIS A 144 -10.27 4.23 10.32
C HIS A 144 -11.47 4.09 9.39
N GLU A 145 -11.62 5.03 8.49
CA GLU A 145 -12.67 5.00 7.47
C GLU A 145 -12.25 4.06 6.33
N ASN A 146 -13.20 3.33 5.78
CA ASN A 146 -12.98 2.45 4.63
C ASN A 146 -11.75 1.53 4.76
N PRO A 147 -11.71 0.63 5.77
CA PRO A 147 -10.62 -0.34 5.88
C PRO A 147 -10.50 -1.21 4.62
N HIS A 148 -9.28 -1.69 4.34
CA HIS A 148 -8.91 -2.41 3.11
C HIS A 148 -9.08 -1.59 1.83
N GLN A 149 -9.03 -0.27 1.94
CA GLN A 149 -8.83 0.63 0.80
C GLN A 149 -7.49 1.34 0.99
N ALA A 150 -6.64 1.27 -0.05
CA ALA A 150 -5.24 1.63 0.08
C ALA A 150 -5.01 3.05 0.59
N ALA A 151 -5.74 4.04 0.10
CA ALA A 151 -5.57 5.42 0.54
C ALA A 151 -5.95 5.60 2.02
N SER A 152 -7.06 5.01 2.47
CA SER A 152 -7.50 5.07 3.86
C SER A 152 -6.53 4.36 4.79
N ASP A 153 -6.07 3.18 4.40
CA ASP A 153 -5.11 2.41 5.21
C ASP A 153 -3.76 3.14 5.32
N ALA A 154 -3.33 3.84 4.28
CA ALA A 154 -2.10 4.63 4.30
C ALA A 154 -2.19 5.84 5.26
N GLU A 155 -3.37 6.44 5.43
CA GLU A 155 -3.56 7.59 6.34
C GLU A 155 -3.59 7.20 7.82
N VAL A 156 -4.01 5.99 8.16
CA VAL A 156 -4.09 5.50 9.53
C VAL A 156 -2.72 5.25 10.13
#